data_2accbc4cef4b86931d16b9e482facec0
#
_entry.id   2accbc4cef4b86931d16b9e482facec0
#
_cell.length_a   1.000
_cell.length_b   1.000
_cell.length_c   1.000
_cell.angle_alpha   90.00
_cell.angle_beta   90.00
_cell.angle_gamma   90.00
#
_symmetry.space_group_name_H-M   'P 1'
#
loop_
_entity.id
_entity.type
_entity.pdbx_description
1 polymer ?
#
loop_
_entity_poly.entity_id
_entity_poly.type
_entity_poly.pdbx_seq_one_letter_code
_entity_poly.pdbx_strand_id
1 'polypeptide(L)' 'MLDDRQMALRSQESFPWSKEITKPYGELDRVLSWAKTELIGDWRWQLVDGSSDSRPGKYLFCFDSERDYFAFVLQWS' A
#
# COMPACT_ATOMS: atom_id res chain seq x y z
N MET A 1 -23.06 6.86 12.04
CA MET A 1 -23.08 6.43 11.62
C MET A 1 -22.27 5.77 10.88
N LEU A 2 -22.28 5.56 10.01
CA LEU A 2 -21.46 4.84 9.36
C LEU A 2 -20.26 5.45 9.13
N ASP A 3 -20.00 6.49 9.59
CA ASP A 3 -18.81 7.15 9.30
C ASP A 3 -17.58 6.45 9.73
N ASP A 4 -17.59 5.88 10.92
CA ASP A 4 -16.41 5.16 11.35
C ASP A 4 -16.13 4.01 10.48
N ARG A 5 -17.17 3.33 10.09
CA ARG A 5 -16.97 2.19 9.27
C ARG A 5 -16.50 2.60 7.92
N GLN A 6 -16.99 3.67 7.40
CA GLN A 6 -16.53 4.12 6.12
C GLN A 6 -15.09 4.52 6.14
N MET A 7 -14.65 5.14 7.21
CA MET A 7 -13.26 5.50 7.27
C MET A 7 -12.40 4.28 7.37
N ALA A 8 -12.80 3.30 8.13
CA ALA A 8 -12.02 2.10 8.26
C ALA A 8 -11.99 1.33 6.97
N LEU A 9 -13.02 1.46 6.16
CA LEU A 9 -13.10 0.74 4.92
C LEU A 9 -12.89 1.63 3.71
N ARG A 10 -12.22 2.75 3.91
CA ARG A 10 -11.96 3.68 2.83
C ARG A 10 -11.41 2.93 1.64
N SER A 11 -12.03 3.06 0.49
CA SER A 11 -11.65 2.32 -0.68
C SER A 11 -10.48 3.00 -1.38
N GLN A 12 -9.89 2.30 -2.31
CA GLN A 12 -8.80 2.87 -3.08
C GLN A 12 -9.21 4.11 -3.81
N GLU A 13 -10.46 4.17 -4.21
CA GLU A 13 -10.94 5.31 -4.96
C GLU A 13 -10.92 6.59 -4.15
N SER A 14 -10.86 6.47 -2.83
CA SER A 14 -10.78 7.64 -1.98
C SER A 14 -9.38 8.22 -1.91
N PHE A 15 -8.39 7.50 -2.43
CA PHE A 15 -7.01 7.95 -2.37
C PHE A 15 -6.58 8.43 -3.75
N PRO A 16 -6.03 9.64 -3.85
CA PRO A 16 -5.66 10.17 -5.15
C PRO A 16 -4.42 9.54 -5.79
N TRP A 17 -3.61 8.86 -5.01
CA TRP A 17 -2.37 8.28 -5.52
C TRP A 17 -2.32 6.80 -5.22
N SER A 18 -1.85 6.02 -6.18
CA SER A 18 -1.70 4.59 -5.94
C SER A 18 -0.56 4.03 -6.76
N LYS A 19 -0.03 2.91 -6.29
CA LYS A 19 1.07 2.23 -6.99
C LYS A 19 1.00 0.75 -6.70
N GLU A 20 1.06 -0.06 -7.76
CA GLU A 20 1.08 -1.51 -7.61
C GLU A 20 2.52 -2.00 -7.65
N ILE A 21 2.89 -2.89 -6.75
CA ILE A 21 4.22 -3.46 -6.73
C ILE A 21 4.12 -4.97 -6.68
N THR A 22 5.16 -5.63 -7.15
CA THR A 22 5.26 -7.08 -7.13
C THR A 22 6.47 -7.44 -6.29
N LYS A 23 6.25 -8.23 -5.25
CA LYS A 23 7.34 -8.58 -4.33
C LYS A 23 7.31 -10.07 -4.04
N PRO A 24 8.47 -10.69 -3.85
CA PRO A 24 8.51 -12.11 -3.52
C PRO A 24 7.96 -12.36 -2.12
N TYR A 25 7.65 -13.61 -1.86
CA TYR A 25 7.09 -14.01 -0.59
C TYR A 25 8.00 -13.53 0.55
N GLY A 26 7.40 -12.92 1.53
CA GLY A 26 8.14 -12.46 2.71
C GLY A 26 8.64 -11.03 2.63
N GLU A 27 8.68 -10.44 1.42
CA GLU A 27 9.18 -9.08 1.31
C GLU A 27 8.17 -8.04 1.74
N LEU A 28 6.92 -8.39 1.79
CA LEU A 28 5.89 -7.42 2.16
C LEU A 28 6.13 -6.83 3.54
N ASP A 29 6.66 -7.63 4.47
CA ASP A 29 6.91 -7.15 5.82
C ASP A 29 7.88 -5.97 5.81
N ARG A 30 8.88 -6.01 4.94
CA ARG A 30 9.83 -4.91 4.85
C ARG A 30 9.16 -3.66 4.34
N VAL A 31 8.31 -3.82 3.33
CA VAL A 31 7.61 -2.68 2.76
C VAL A 31 6.70 -2.05 3.80
N LEU A 32 5.97 -2.89 4.54
CA LEU A 32 5.06 -2.37 5.55
C LEU A 32 5.79 -1.69 6.70
N SER A 33 6.93 -2.23 7.11
CA SER A 33 7.72 -1.61 8.16
C SER A 33 8.21 -0.24 7.72
N TRP A 34 8.70 -0.16 6.48
CA TRP A 34 9.15 1.10 5.93
C TRP A 34 8.00 2.10 5.88
N ALA A 35 6.84 1.65 5.43
CA ALA A 35 5.70 2.54 5.29
C ALA A 35 5.26 3.11 6.64
N LYS A 36 5.24 2.27 7.66
CA LYS A 36 4.84 2.73 8.98
C LYS A 36 5.79 3.77 9.55
N THR A 37 7.04 3.72 9.14
CA THR A 37 8.04 4.63 9.64
C THR A 37 8.13 5.91 8.81
N GLU A 38 8.02 5.77 7.49
CA GLU A 38 8.32 6.87 6.59
C GLU A 38 7.12 7.64 6.07
N LEU A 39 5.97 7.02 5.98
CA LEU A 39 4.82 7.70 5.43
C LEU A 39 4.18 8.60 6.48
N ILE A 40 3.77 9.79 6.08
CA ILE A 40 3.25 10.78 7.00
C ILE A 40 1.74 10.96 6.90
N GLY A 41 1.14 10.65 5.78
CA GLY A 41 -0.30 10.79 5.60
C GLY A 41 -0.97 9.44 5.69
N ASP A 42 -2.26 9.42 5.40
CA ASP A 42 -2.99 8.16 5.37
C ASP A 42 -2.58 7.33 4.20
N TRP A 43 -2.55 6.04 4.40
CA TRP A 43 -2.23 5.12 3.32
C TRP A 43 -2.90 3.79 3.60
N ARG A 44 -3.09 3.00 2.54
CA ARG A 44 -3.67 1.68 2.66
C ARG A 44 -3.01 0.78 1.65
N TRP A 45 -3.14 -0.51 1.88
CA TRP A 45 -2.65 -1.47 0.91
C TRP A 45 -3.64 -2.61 0.81
N GLN A 46 -3.62 -3.30 -0.31
CA GLN A 46 -4.45 -4.47 -0.46
C GLN A 46 -3.74 -5.49 -1.34
N LEU A 47 -4.05 -6.75 -1.07
CA LEU A 47 -3.50 -7.82 -1.86
C LEU A 47 -4.26 -7.88 -3.17
N VAL A 48 -3.53 -7.85 -4.27
CA VAL A 48 -4.12 -7.96 -5.59
C VAL A 48 -4.03 -9.40 -6.06
N ASP A 49 -2.87 -10.03 -5.83
CA ASP A 49 -2.67 -11.40 -6.25
C ASP A 49 -1.71 -12.04 -5.26
N GLY A 50 -2.07 -13.17 -4.70
CA GLY A 50 -1.28 -13.79 -3.65
C GLY A 50 0.02 -14.37 -4.15
N SER A 51 1.02 -14.40 -3.27
CA SER A 51 2.28 -15.00 -3.60
C SER A 51 2.22 -16.50 -3.34
N SER A 52 3.12 -17.22 -3.98
CA SER A 52 3.26 -18.64 -3.73
C SER A 52 4.73 -18.98 -3.90
N ASP A 53 5.06 -20.26 -3.73
CA ASP A 53 6.45 -20.68 -3.87
C ASP A 53 6.97 -20.37 -5.26
N SER A 54 6.12 -20.36 -6.24
CA SER A 54 6.55 -20.21 -7.62
C SER A 54 6.35 -18.82 -8.18
N ARG A 55 5.73 -17.89 -7.43
CA ARG A 55 5.58 -16.56 -7.99
C ARG A 55 5.37 -15.53 -6.90
N PRO A 56 5.76 -14.29 -7.17
CA PRO A 56 5.63 -13.22 -6.20
C PRO A 56 4.19 -12.73 -6.09
N GLY A 57 3.89 -12.05 -5.02
CA GLY A 57 2.59 -11.46 -4.82
C GLY A 57 2.52 -10.06 -5.39
N LYS A 58 1.32 -9.62 -5.73
CA LYS A 58 1.09 -8.27 -6.19
C LYS A 58 0.29 -7.52 -5.16
N TYR A 59 0.72 -6.32 -4.85
CA TYR A 59 0.10 -5.51 -3.81
C TYR A 59 -0.13 -4.10 -4.33
N LEU A 60 -1.27 -3.52 -3.98
CA LEU A 60 -1.58 -2.17 -4.38
C LEU A 60 -1.50 -1.28 -3.15
N PHE A 61 -0.72 -0.22 -3.22
CA PHE A 61 -0.61 0.74 -2.13
C PHE A 61 -1.23 2.05 -2.56
N CYS A 62 -2.02 2.64 -1.69
CA CYS A 62 -2.73 3.87 -1.96
C CYS A 62 -2.32 4.93 -0.95
N PHE A 63 -2.19 6.17 -1.38
CA PHE A 63 -1.68 7.24 -0.57
C PHE A 63 -2.56 8.48 -0.65
N ASP A 64 -2.66 9.18 0.47
CA ASP A 64 -3.40 10.42 0.52
C ASP A 64 -2.48 11.60 0.21
N SER A 65 -1.19 11.41 0.35
CA SER A 65 -0.19 12.46 0.16
C SER A 65 0.66 12.18 -1.05
N GLU A 66 0.84 13.20 -1.90
CA GLU A 66 1.69 13.07 -3.07
C GLU A 66 3.13 12.81 -2.65
N ARG A 67 3.56 13.44 -1.56
CA ARG A 67 4.90 13.25 -1.05
C ARG A 67 5.13 11.78 -0.69
N ASP A 68 4.13 11.16 -0.05
CA ASP A 68 4.25 9.77 0.33
C ASP A 68 4.28 8.86 -0.89
N TYR A 69 3.49 9.19 -1.89
CA TYR A 69 3.47 8.44 -3.12
C TYR A 69 4.85 8.46 -3.79
N PHE A 70 5.46 9.63 -3.91
CA PHE A 70 6.78 9.71 -4.53
C PHE A 70 7.83 9.02 -3.69
N ALA A 71 7.77 9.14 -2.37
CA ALA A 71 8.74 8.48 -1.52
C ALA A 71 8.65 6.96 -1.69
N PHE A 72 7.43 6.45 -1.80
CA PHE A 72 7.22 5.02 -1.96
C PHE A 72 7.75 4.55 -3.33
N VAL A 73 7.46 5.29 -4.37
CA VAL A 73 7.91 4.93 -5.70
C VAL A 73 9.43 4.92 -5.77
N LEU A 74 10.08 5.90 -5.18
CA LEU A 74 11.53 5.97 -5.20
C LEU A 74 12.16 4.81 -4.42
N GLN A 75 11.50 4.35 -3.38
CA GLN A 75 12.08 3.30 -2.55
C GLN A 75 11.78 1.89 -3.08
N TRP A 76 10.59 1.67 -3.59
CA TRP A 76 10.15 0.30 -3.87
C TRP A 76 9.79 0.01 -5.32
N SER A 77 9.68 0.98 -6.14
CA SER A 77 9.24 0.73 -7.52
C SER A 77 10.40 0.49 -8.47
#